data_952db0a549c1d074a91a799554aa1a3d
#
_entry.id   952db0a549c1d074a91a799554aa1a3d
#
_cell.length_a   1.000
_cell.length_b   1.000
_cell.length_c   1.000
_cell.angle_alpha   90.00
_cell.angle_beta   90.00
_cell.angle_gamma   90.00
#
_symmetry.space_group_name_H-M   'P 1'
#
loop_
_entity.id
_entity.type
_entity.pdbx_description
1 polymer ?
#
loop_
_entity_poly.entity_id
_entity_poly.type
_entity_poly.pdbx_seq_one_letter_code
_entity_poly.pdbx_strand_id
1 'polypeptide(L)'
;MCIRDSPTSMQIKLIAEKGGLELIDADQIDKIDLVFDGADQIDKNKFLIKGGGGALLRENILISAAKKVIIMADSSKFVKNFNRTVPIEVQPSARQIVWKKIEKLGGKPELRVLDRGYPFVTENSNIILDCDFGIIKSPKILQQKLLNIAGIIEVGIFTRKPDIIYKAKENGKFDVLT
;
A
#
# COMPACT_ATOMS: atom_id res chain seq x y z
N MET A 1 -10.03 6.41 28.31
CA MET A 1 -9.64 5.55 27.18
C MET A 1 -8.36 6.17 26.64
N CYS A 2 -7.23 5.49 26.77
CA CYS A 2 -5.99 5.97 26.16
C CYS A 2 -6.02 5.62 24.67
N ILE A 3 -5.97 6.62 23.80
CA ILE A 3 -5.76 6.44 22.36
C ILE A 3 -4.25 6.48 22.15
N ARG A 4 -3.71 5.47 21.50
CA ARG A 4 -2.32 5.41 21.09
C ARG A 4 -2.27 5.13 19.60
N ASP A 5 -1.43 5.85 18.89
CA ASP A 5 -1.33 5.79 17.44
C ASP A 5 -0.03 5.11 17.01
N SER A 6 -0.12 4.24 16.00
CA SER A 6 1.05 3.59 15.42
C SER A 6 1.23 4.03 13.97
N PRO A 7 2.28 4.82 13.69
CA PRO A 7 2.55 5.32 12.35
C PRO A 7 3.12 4.22 11.44
N THR A 8 2.74 4.25 10.16
CA THR A 8 3.23 3.32 9.12
C THR A 8 4.59 3.73 8.54
N SER A 9 5.01 4.97 8.76
CA SER A 9 6.26 5.50 8.23
C SER A 9 6.89 6.53 9.17
N MET A 10 8.19 6.77 9.03
CA MET A 10 8.91 7.82 9.76
C MET A 10 8.30 9.20 9.48
N GLN A 11 7.86 9.46 8.25
CA GLN A 11 7.20 10.72 7.91
C GLN A 11 5.94 10.95 8.74
N ILE A 12 5.07 9.94 8.84
CA ILE A 12 3.84 10.01 9.63
C ILE A 12 4.18 10.11 11.13
N LYS A 13 5.20 9.38 11.60
CA LYS A 13 5.69 9.45 12.97
C LYS A 13 6.04 10.89 13.36
N LEU A 14 6.87 11.55 12.57
CA LEU A 14 7.30 12.94 12.85
C LEU A 14 6.12 13.94 12.83
N ILE A 15 5.15 13.76 11.94
CA ILE A 15 3.95 14.60 11.87
C ILE A 15 3.08 14.38 13.11
N ALA A 16 2.87 13.14 13.51
CA ALA A 16 2.06 12.77 14.66
C ALA A 16 2.68 13.27 15.98
N GLU A 17 4.00 13.10 16.16
CA GLU A 17 4.74 13.66 17.29
C GLU A 17 4.59 15.18 17.38
N LYS A 18 4.76 15.88 16.25
CA LYS A 18 4.56 17.32 16.17
C LYS A 18 3.11 17.73 16.50
N GLY A 19 2.15 16.87 16.18
CA GLY A 19 0.73 17.03 16.52
C GLY A 19 0.40 16.70 17.98
N GLY A 20 1.36 16.23 18.78
CA GLY A 20 1.17 15.89 20.20
C GLY A 20 0.44 14.56 20.41
N LEU A 21 0.44 13.65 19.43
CA LEU A 21 -0.18 12.34 19.57
C LEU A 21 0.72 11.41 20.42
N GLU A 22 0.10 10.58 21.26
CA GLU A 22 0.80 9.52 21.99
C GLU A 22 1.07 8.34 21.05
N LEU A 23 2.34 8.08 20.76
CA LEU A 23 2.76 7.05 19.82
C LEU A 23 3.18 5.76 20.53
N ILE A 24 2.96 4.64 19.83
CA ILE A 24 3.41 3.32 20.22
C ILE A 24 4.02 2.62 19.01
N ASP A 25 5.10 1.89 19.21
CA ASP A 25 5.70 1.10 18.13
C ASP A 25 4.82 -0.13 17.81
N ALA A 26 4.76 -0.48 16.52
CA ALA A 26 3.87 -1.52 16.02
C ALA A 26 4.15 -2.91 16.64
N ASP A 27 5.39 -3.19 17.04
CA ASP A 27 5.80 -4.43 17.70
C ASP A 27 5.28 -4.58 19.15
N GLN A 28 4.77 -3.49 19.73
CA GLN A 28 4.18 -3.44 21.07
C GLN A 28 2.63 -3.53 21.05
N ILE A 29 2.06 -3.67 19.83
CA ILE A 29 0.60 -3.66 19.66
C ILE A 29 0.10 -5.09 19.50
N ASP A 30 -0.75 -5.53 20.42
CA ASP A 30 -1.45 -6.80 20.35
C ASP A 30 -2.83 -6.70 19.66
N LYS A 31 -3.37 -5.48 19.53
CA LYS A 31 -4.72 -5.25 19.02
C LYS A 31 -4.85 -3.86 18.39
N ILE A 32 -5.31 -3.84 17.15
CA ILE A 32 -5.60 -2.61 16.40
C ILE A 32 -7.11 -2.47 16.25
N ASP A 33 -7.70 -1.44 16.84
CA ASP A 33 -9.14 -1.20 16.71
C ASP A 33 -9.48 -0.56 15.38
N LEU A 34 -8.65 0.37 14.91
CA LEU A 34 -8.95 1.19 13.74
C LEU A 34 -7.68 1.55 12.97
N VAL A 35 -7.74 1.45 11.64
CA VAL A 35 -6.74 1.97 10.73
C VAL A 35 -7.38 3.03 9.83
N PHE A 36 -6.70 4.17 9.71
CA PHE A 36 -6.97 5.19 8.71
C PHE A 36 -5.85 5.22 7.69
N ASP A 37 -6.18 5.18 6.41
CA ASP A 37 -5.16 5.20 5.36
C ASP A 37 -5.69 5.77 4.05
N GLY A 38 -4.81 6.05 3.10
CA GLY A 38 -5.12 6.42 1.74
C GLY A 38 -5.04 5.25 0.76
N ALA A 39 -5.34 5.51 -0.51
CA ALA A 39 -5.13 4.56 -1.60
C ALA A 39 -4.70 5.28 -2.88
N ASP A 40 -3.84 4.64 -3.66
CA ASP A 40 -3.40 5.12 -4.97
C ASP A 40 -4.46 4.88 -6.05
N GLN A 41 -5.17 3.74 -5.98
CA GLN A 41 -6.39 3.44 -6.74
C GLN A 41 -7.34 2.56 -5.93
N ILE A 42 -8.65 2.69 -6.21
CA ILE A 42 -9.72 1.88 -5.64
C ILE A 42 -10.57 1.35 -6.80
N ASP A 43 -10.69 0.02 -6.92
CA ASP A 43 -11.51 -0.58 -7.98
C ASP A 43 -12.99 -0.71 -7.58
N LYS A 44 -13.82 -1.16 -8.53
CA LYS A 44 -15.26 -1.39 -8.32
C LYS A 44 -15.58 -2.43 -7.22
N ASN A 45 -14.62 -3.29 -6.87
CA ASN A 45 -14.78 -4.31 -5.82
C ASN A 45 -14.29 -3.80 -4.46
N LYS A 46 -13.85 -2.54 -4.37
CA LYS A 46 -13.19 -1.91 -3.22
C LYS A 46 -11.82 -2.53 -2.89
N PHE A 47 -11.16 -3.16 -3.86
CA PHE A 47 -9.75 -3.50 -3.73
C PHE A 47 -8.89 -2.25 -3.93
N LEU A 48 -7.67 -2.25 -3.40
CA LEU A 48 -6.82 -1.06 -3.39
C LEU A 48 -5.50 -1.32 -4.11
N ILE A 49 -4.97 -0.30 -4.79
CA ILE A 49 -3.53 -0.17 -5.02
C ILE A 49 -3.01 0.82 -4.00
N LYS A 50 -1.92 0.44 -3.32
CA LYS A 50 -1.22 1.21 -2.29
C LYS A 50 0.30 1.08 -2.47
N GLY A 51 1.05 1.82 -1.69
CA GLY A 51 2.51 1.75 -1.70
C GLY A 51 3.20 2.82 -2.55
N GLY A 52 2.48 3.84 -3.01
CA GLY A 52 3.09 5.00 -3.66
C GLY A 52 4.14 5.69 -2.78
N GLY A 53 3.91 5.76 -1.48
CA GLY A 53 4.86 6.26 -0.47
C GLY A 53 5.94 5.27 -0.03
N GLY A 54 5.86 3.99 -0.41
CA GLY A 54 6.85 2.97 -0.08
C GLY A 54 6.65 2.25 1.26
N ALA A 55 5.58 2.51 1.99
CA ALA A 55 5.30 1.90 3.30
C ALA A 55 4.38 0.66 3.24
N LEU A 56 4.22 0.05 2.05
CA LEU A 56 3.18 -0.95 1.76
C LEU A 56 3.19 -2.16 2.70
N LEU A 57 4.35 -2.66 3.11
CA LEU A 57 4.44 -3.78 4.06
C LEU A 57 3.86 -3.38 5.42
N ARG A 58 4.28 -2.25 5.99
CA ARG A 58 3.79 -1.78 7.29
C ARG A 58 2.31 -1.44 7.23
N GLU A 59 1.86 -0.81 6.14
CA GLU A 59 0.44 -0.55 5.89
C GLU A 59 -0.37 -1.86 5.89
N ASN A 60 0.11 -2.91 5.18
CA ASN A 60 -0.59 -4.19 5.12
C ASN A 60 -0.59 -4.92 6.48
N ILE A 61 0.48 -4.88 7.24
CA ILE A 61 0.54 -5.44 8.60
C ILE A 61 -0.57 -4.83 9.46
N LEU A 62 -0.66 -3.49 9.53
CA LEU A 62 -1.68 -2.82 10.34
C LEU A 62 -3.10 -3.05 9.80
N ILE A 63 -3.30 -2.94 8.49
CA ILE A 63 -4.59 -3.22 7.84
C ILE A 63 -5.04 -4.66 8.10
N SER A 64 -4.14 -5.64 8.02
CA SER A 64 -4.49 -7.05 8.22
C SER A 64 -4.90 -7.35 9.66
N ALA A 65 -4.31 -6.69 10.64
CA ALA A 65 -4.56 -6.87 12.06
C ALA A 65 -5.72 -6.02 12.59
N ALA A 66 -6.13 -4.96 11.90
CA ALA A 66 -7.15 -4.04 12.36
C ALA A 66 -8.55 -4.67 12.39
N LYS A 67 -9.34 -4.31 13.40
CA LYS A 67 -10.77 -4.66 13.45
C LYS A 67 -11.55 -3.91 12.37
N LYS A 68 -11.20 -2.64 12.15
CA LYS A 68 -11.89 -1.75 11.22
C LYS A 68 -10.88 -0.96 10.40
N VAL A 69 -11.10 -0.91 9.08
CA VAL A 69 -10.26 -0.20 8.13
C VAL A 69 -11.06 0.89 7.44
N ILE A 70 -10.58 2.12 7.53
CA ILE A 70 -11.15 3.29 6.89
C ILE A 70 -10.16 3.82 5.85
N ILE A 71 -10.61 3.93 4.61
CA ILE A 71 -9.81 4.51 3.52
C ILE A 71 -10.37 5.89 3.15
N MET A 72 -9.48 6.85 2.97
CA MET A 72 -9.82 8.20 2.52
C MET A 72 -9.13 8.48 1.20
N ALA A 73 -9.89 8.80 0.17
CA ALA A 73 -9.36 9.10 -1.16
C ALA A 73 -10.24 10.09 -1.92
N ASP A 74 -9.61 10.88 -2.78
CA ASP A 74 -10.33 11.74 -3.71
C ASP A 74 -10.97 10.94 -4.84
N SER A 75 -11.91 11.55 -5.54
CA SER A 75 -12.69 10.90 -6.60
C SER A 75 -11.84 10.40 -7.77
N SER A 76 -10.67 10.96 -8.02
CA SER A 76 -9.77 10.56 -9.11
C SER A 76 -9.14 9.18 -8.91
N LYS A 77 -9.11 8.69 -7.65
CA LYS A 77 -8.55 7.37 -7.31
C LYS A 77 -9.49 6.21 -7.65
N PHE A 78 -10.75 6.48 -7.96
CA PHE A 78 -11.75 5.45 -8.23
C PHE A 78 -11.75 5.04 -9.69
N VAL A 79 -11.52 3.76 -9.95
CA VAL A 79 -11.41 3.19 -11.30
C VAL A 79 -12.27 1.94 -11.47
N LYS A 80 -12.64 1.61 -12.70
CA LYS A 80 -13.36 0.35 -12.99
C LYS A 80 -12.47 -0.87 -12.82
N ASN A 81 -11.25 -0.79 -13.31
CA ASN A 81 -10.18 -1.79 -13.16
C ASN A 81 -8.88 -1.03 -12.91
N PHE A 82 -7.96 -1.62 -12.17
CA PHE A 82 -6.65 -1.03 -11.97
C PHE A 82 -5.90 -0.86 -13.29
N ASN A 83 -5.25 0.26 -13.45
CA ASN A 83 -4.47 0.64 -14.64
C ASN A 83 -3.21 1.45 -14.29
N ARG A 84 -2.87 1.50 -13.01
CA ARG A 84 -1.65 2.12 -12.49
C ARG A 84 -0.60 1.05 -12.23
N THR A 85 0.67 1.42 -12.20
CA THR A 85 1.76 0.55 -11.76
C THR A 85 1.49 0.02 -10.34
N VAL A 86 1.84 -1.23 -10.14
CA VAL A 86 1.75 -1.91 -8.83
C VAL A 86 3.12 -1.84 -8.17
N PRO A 87 3.26 -1.17 -7.01
CA PRO A 87 4.47 -1.23 -6.22
C PRO A 87 4.67 -2.64 -5.66
N ILE A 88 5.87 -3.19 -5.79
CA ILE A 88 6.24 -4.49 -5.25
C ILE A 88 7.50 -4.32 -4.42
N GLU A 89 7.43 -4.60 -3.13
CA GLU A 89 8.58 -4.58 -2.24
C GLU A 89 9.37 -5.87 -2.39
N VAL A 90 10.66 -5.74 -2.66
CA VAL A 90 11.54 -6.84 -3.05
C VAL A 90 12.82 -6.81 -2.24
N GLN A 91 13.21 -7.97 -1.74
CA GLN A 91 14.49 -8.15 -1.09
C GLN A 91 15.63 -7.88 -2.10
N PRO A 92 16.60 -7.00 -1.81
CA PRO A 92 17.55 -6.49 -2.80
C PRO A 92 18.33 -7.58 -3.55
N SER A 93 18.77 -8.65 -2.87
CA SER A 93 19.51 -9.75 -3.50
C SER A 93 18.66 -10.59 -4.46
N ALA A 94 17.34 -10.54 -4.36
CA ALA A 94 16.41 -11.27 -5.24
C ALA A 94 16.00 -10.45 -6.48
N ARG A 95 16.41 -9.19 -6.61
CA ARG A 95 15.96 -8.27 -7.64
C ARG A 95 15.90 -8.87 -9.04
N GLN A 96 16.97 -9.44 -9.53
CA GLN A 96 17.05 -9.98 -10.90
C GLN A 96 16.14 -11.20 -11.12
N ILE A 97 16.05 -12.07 -10.11
CA ILE A 97 15.19 -13.26 -10.18
C ILE A 97 13.73 -12.86 -10.19
N VAL A 98 13.35 -11.94 -9.31
CA VAL A 98 11.99 -11.38 -9.21
C VAL A 98 11.63 -10.66 -10.50
N TRP A 99 12.53 -9.81 -11.02
CA TRP A 99 12.33 -9.08 -12.27
C TRP A 99 11.90 -10.02 -13.41
N LYS A 100 12.70 -11.05 -13.70
CA LYS A 100 12.41 -12.03 -14.74
C LYS A 100 11.11 -12.80 -14.52
N LYS A 101 10.74 -13.06 -13.27
CA LYS A 101 9.46 -13.73 -12.96
C LYS A 101 8.28 -12.82 -13.16
N ILE A 102 8.39 -11.51 -12.85
CA ILE A 102 7.36 -10.51 -13.12
C ILE A 102 7.15 -10.36 -14.64
N GLU A 103 8.23 -10.28 -15.44
CA GLU A 103 8.13 -10.25 -16.90
C GLU A 103 7.38 -11.47 -17.46
N LYS A 104 7.65 -12.68 -16.95
CA LYS A 104 6.91 -13.89 -17.33
C LYS A 104 5.42 -13.83 -16.98
N LEU A 105 5.03 -13.06 -15.99
CA LEU A 105 3.63 -12.80 -15.65
C LEU A 105 2.99 -11.67 -16.50
N GLY A 106 3.77 -11.10 -17.45
CA GLY A 106 3.31 -10.02 -18.33
C GLY A 106 3.48 -8.63 -17.73
N GLY A 107 4.18 -8.49 -16.61
CA GLY A 107 4.49 -7.20 -16.01
C GLY A 107 5.75 -6.56 -16.61
N LYS A 108 5.81 -5.24 -16.55
CA LYS A 108 6.99 -4.44 -16.92
C LYS A 108 7.51 -3.78 -15.65
N PRO A 109 8.50 -4.40 -14.95
CA PRO A 109 9.04 -3.83 -13.72
C PRO A 109 10.00 -2.68 -14.03
N GLU A 110 9.97 -1.66 -13.17
CA GLU A 110 10.95 -0.58 -13.10
C GLU A 110 11.43 -0.42 -11.66
N LEU A 111 12.74 -0.22 -11.48
CA LEU A 111 13.28 0.07 -10.15
C LEU A 111 12.85 1.48 -9.73
N ARG A 112 12.19 1.59 -8.57
CA ARG A 112 11.89 2.91 -8.01
C ARG A 112 13.16 3.63 -7.62
N VAL A 113 13.30 4.84 -8.09
CA VAL A 113 14.44 5.71 -7.79
C VAL A 113 13.97 7.03 -7.20
N LEU A 114 14.84 7.63 -6.39
CA LEU A 114 14.71 8.99 -5.91
C LEU A 114 15.21 9.97 -6.98
N ASP A 115 14.99 11.25 -6.75
CA ASP A 115 15.65 12.31 -7.50
C ASP A 115 17.16 12.03 -7.56
N ARG A 116 17.78 12.29 -8.71
CA ARG A 116 19.19 11.95 -9.02
C ARG A 116 19.48 10.46 -9.27
N GLY A 117 18.47 9.58 -9.38
CA GLY A 117 18.62 8.18 -9.79
C GLY A 117 19.09 7.21 -8.70
N TYR A 118 19.16 7.62 -7.44
CA TYR A 118 19.44 6.68 -6.36
C TYR A 118 18.26 5.73 -6.13
N PRO A 119 18.48 4.42 -5.93
CA PRO A 119 17.42 3.50 -5.59
C PRO A 119 16.64 3.97 -4.36
N PHE A 120 15.32 3.92 -4.43
CA PHE A 120 14.48 4.09 -3.26
C PHE A 120 14.62 2.86 -2.37
N VAL A 121 14.98 3.04 -1.11
CA VAL A 121 15.08 1.98 -0.11
C VAL A 121 13.96 2.17 0.91
N THR A 122 13.16 1.12 1.14
CA THR A 122 12.08 1.14 2.14
C THR A 122 12.66 1.19 3.55
N GLU A 123 11.84 1.58 4.53
CA GLU A 123 12.24 1.55 5.95
C GLU A 123 12.51 0.12 6.48
N ASN A 124 12.21 -0.91 5.67
CA ASN A 124 12.51 -2.31 5.94
C ASN A 124 13.79 -2.78 5.23
N SER A 125 14.60 -1.83 4.67
CA SER A 125 15.82 -2.09 3.92
C SER A 125 15.62 -2.89 2.63
N ASN A 126 14.43 -2.83 2.04
CA ASN A 126 14.09 -3.43 0.76
C ASN A 126 14.05 -2.38 -0.36
N ILE A 127 13.95 -2.83 -1.60
CA ILE A 127 13.73 -1.98 -2.77
C ILE A 127 12.29 -2.13 -3.27
N ILE A 128 11.86 -1.19 -4.11
CA ILE A 128 10.55 -1.27 -4.76
C ILE A 128 10.74 -1.40 -6.27
N LEU A 129 10.02 -2.35 -6.87
CA LEU A 129 9.77 -2.41 -8.30
C LEU A 129 8.37 -1.89 -8.56
N ASP A 130 8.25 -0.82 -9.34
CA ASP A 130 6.98 -0.34 -9.86
C ASP A 130 6.64 -1.10 -11.15
N CYS A 131 5.61 -1.92 -11.12
CA CYS A 131 5.34 -2.90 -12.17
C CYS A 131 4.07 -2.55 -12.96
N ASP A 132 4.22 -2.28 -14.25
CA ASP A 132 3.08 -2.07 -15.15
C ASP A 132 2.56 -3.42 -15.68
N PHE A 133 1.31 -3.74 -15.36
CA PHE A 133 0.58 -4.91 -15.86
C PHE A 133 -0.55 -4.51 -16.85
N GLY A 134 -0.57 -3.24 -17.28
CA GLY A 134 -1.69 -2.70 -18.03
C GLY A 134 -2.99 -2.73 -17.23
N ILE A 135 -4.10 -3.12 -17.87
CA ILE A 135 -5.41 -3.20 -17.20
C ILE A 135 -5.52 -4.52 -16.41
N ILE A 136 -5.56 -4.40 -15.09
CA ILE A 136 -5.64 -5.56 -14.18
C ILE A 136 -7.11 -5.95 -13.97
N LYS A 137 -7.55 -7.04 -14.62
CA LYS A 137 -8.93 -7.55 -14.51
C LYS A 137 -9.15 -8.45 -13.31
N SER A 138 -8.09 -9.10 -12.81
CA SER A 138 -8.15 -10.09 -11.73
C SER A 138 -7.11 -9.79 -10.64
N PRO A 139 -7.29 -8.70 -9.85
CA PRO A 139 -6.29 -8.25 -8.88
C PRO A 139 -5.90 -9.32 -7.86
N LYS A 140 -6.89 -10.05 -7.33
CA LYS A 140 -6.66 -11.10 -6.33
C LYS A 140 -5.78 -12.24 -6.86
N ILE A 141 -5.99 -12.66 -8.11
CA ILE A 141 -5.18 -13.72 -8.73
C ILE A 141 -3.76 -13.21 -8.97
N LEU A 142 -3.61 -11.97 -9.45
CA LEU A 142 -2.30 -11.38 -9.67
C LEU A 142 -1.52 -11.24 -8.36
N GLN A 143 -2.16 -10.71 -7.32
CA GLN A 143 -1.57 -10.61 -5.98
C GLN A 143 -1.04 -11.96 -5.49
N GLN A 144 -1.86 -13.01 -5.55
CA GLN A 144 -1.46 -14.36 -5.12
C GLN A 144 -0.27 -14.91 -5.92
N LYS A 145 -0.28 -14.73 -7.25
CA LYS A 145 0.84 -15.16 -8.09
C LYS A 145 2.14 -14.43 -7.76
N LEU A 146 2.06 -13.15 -7.49
CA LEU A 146 3.22 -12.32 -7.12
C LEU A 146 3.76 -12.72 -5.74
N LEU A 147 2.92 -12.82 -4.72
CA LEU A 147 3.32 -13.20 -3.37
C LEU A 147 3.96 -14.60 -3.30
N ASN A 148 3.68 -15.49 -4.24
CA ASN A 148 4.33 -16.80 -4.34
C ASN A 148 5.73 -16.75 -4.98
N ILE A 149 6.24 -15.58 -5.36
CA ILE A 149 7.59 -15.42 -5.88
C ILE A 149 8.55 -15.19 -4.72
N ALA A 150 9.47 -16.13 -4.48
CA ALA A 150 10.52 -15.96 -3.47
C ALA A 150 11.33 -14.69 -3.74
N GLY A 151 11.48 -13.85 -2.72
CA GLY A 151 12.13 -12.55 -2.78
C GLY A 151 11.18 -11.36 -2.89
N ILE A 152 9.90 -11.57 -3.18
CA ILE A 152 8.86 -10.56 -2.97
C ILE A 152 8.48 -10.56 -1.49
N ILE A 153 8.49 -9.39 -0.90
CA ILE A 153 8.15 -9.15 0.51
C ILE A 153 6.68 -8.74 0.62
N GLU A 154 6.25 -7.78 -0.23
CA GLU A 154 4.88 -7.32 -0.25
C GLU A 154 4.48 -6.82 -1.65
N VAL A 155 3.19 -6.86 -1.94
CA VAL A 155 2.59 -6.44 -3.21
C VAL A 155 1.56 -5.35 -2.95
N GLY A 156 1.68 -4.23 -3.65
CA GLY A 156 0.78 -3.08 -3.51
C GLY A 156 -0.65 -3.29 -4.04
N ILE A 157 -1.09 -4.53 -4.21
CA ILE A 157 -2.50 -4.88 -4.43
C ILE A 157 -3.07 -5.39 -3.11
N PHE A 158 -4.03 -4.68 -2.53
CA PHE A 158 -4.66 -5.03 -1.28
C PHE A 158 -6.09 -5.50 -1.55
N THR A 159 -6.38 -6.77 -1.26
CA THR A 159 -7.69 -7.40 -1.53
C THR A 159 -8.55 -7.57 -0.30
N ARG A 160 -8.07 -7.17 0.89
CA ARG A 160 -8.93 -6.91 2.04
C ARG A 160 -9.73 -5.64 1.76
N LYS A 161 -11.05 -5.78 1.75
CA LYS A 161 -11.95 -4.63 1.53
C LYS A 161 -11.97 -3.74 2.77
N PRO A 162 -11.87 -2.42 2.61
CA PRO A 162 -12.14 -1.49 3.70
C PRO A 162 -13.57 -1.61 4.21
N ASP A 163 -13.76 -1.35 5.49
CA ASP A 163 -15.10 -1.28 6.10
C ASP A 163 -15.83 0.01 5.72
N ILE A 164 -15.07 1.11 5.60
CA ILE A 164 -15.59 2.42 5.19
C ILE A 164 -14.62 3.06 4.22
N ILE A 165 -15.16 3.71 3.18
CA ILE A 165 -14.37 4.56 2.29
C ILE A 165 -15.00 5.95 2.26
N TYR A 166 -14.21 6.96 2.61
CA TYR A 166 -14.56 8.37 2.39
C TYR A 166 -14.05 8.81 1.02
N LYS A 167 -14.99 9.07 0.12
CA LYS A 167 -14.69 9.55 -1.23
C LYS A 167 -14.85 11.07 -1.28
N ALA A 168 -13.76 11.81 -1.27
CA ALA A 168 -13.78 13.26 -1.38
C ALA A 168 -14.14 13.71 -2.81
N LYS A 169 -14.90 14.79 -2.90
CA LYS A 169 -15.33 15.45 -4.13
C LYS A 169 -14.66 16.81 -4.27
N GLU A 170 -14.55 17.31 -5.51
CA GLU A 170 -13.96 18.63 -5.81
C GLU A 170 -14.66 19.80 -5.12
N ASN A 171 -15.95 19.64 -4.83
CA ASN A 171 -16.77 20.68 -4.16
C ASN A 171 -16.62 20.69 -2.62
N GLY A 172 -15.65 20.01 -2.06
CA GLY A 172 -15.40 19.89 -0.62
C GLY A 172 -16.34 18.95 0.14
N LYS A 173 -17.30 18.32 -0.56
CA LYS A 173 -18.18 17.28 0.02
C LYS A 173 -17.54 15.91 -0.11
N PHE A 174 -18.08 14.92 0.58
CA PHE A 174 -17.64 13.53 0.47
C PHE A 174 -18.83 12.57 0.48
N ASP A 175 -18.65 11.41 -0.14
CA ASP A 175 -19.55 10.26 -0.01
C ASP A 175 -18.95 9.26 0.97
N VAL A 176 -19.79 8.55 1.70
CA VAL A 176 -19.40 7.43 2.57
C VAL A 176 -19.86 6.14 1.92
N LEU A 177 -18.93 5.26 1.62
CA LEU A 177 -19.17 3.95 1.02
C LEU A 177 -18.87 2.88 2.08
N THR A 178 -19.82 2.05 2.39
CA THR A 178 -19.72 0.90 3.31
C THR A 178 -19.71 -0.44 2.56
#